data_a915d5e958ea1bac67794278ef69b3e9
#
_entry.id   a915d5e958ea1bac67794278ef69b3e9
#
_cell.length_a   1.000
_cell.length_b   1.000
_cell.length_c   1.000
_cell.angle_alpha   90.00
_cell.angle_beta   90.00
_cell.angle_gamma   90.00
#
_symmetry.space_group_name_H-M   'P 1'
#
loop_
_entity.id
_entity.type
_entity.pdbx_description
1 polymer ?
#
loop_
_entity_poly.entity_id
_entity_poly.type
_entity_poly.pdbx_seq_one_letter_code
_entity_poly.pdbx_strand_id
1 'polypeptide(L)'
;MLSGGNSGEPAVVPGKPDESFLLKVIRHEEPGKEMPPGESLSNAQIELIEQWIAGGAKTPESYGPAKTEVDLSHWAFQPVKRSQASGIDEFVRSTLTANGLKQSPAAERRVLIRRLYLVMLGIPPTPQQVEAFVTDDRDDAWQTLVERVLASSHYGERWATYWLDLVRFGETHGYEMNRERPTAWQYRDWVIQSFNDDKPYNEFVRQQIAGDALGADVATGFLVAGPVDQVKGSDPKLRQAQRMNELDDMINTTGTAFLGLTTGCARCHNHKFDPISQRDYYSMQAVFAGVQHGDRSLPPSPETKQQIATLDAEIAELTDRLKKFIAEDESKLRPSVNARQNEEVFEKREVRFIRFTIEKTTGGEGCIDELEVYAQGSNVALASSGAKATSSGDFVHPKHKLMHINDGRHGNDRSWIVDSAKGGWVQIELAALAVIDRVVWGRDRDGQFADRLPIEYRIESAVEAGQWELLASSADRKAYSGSKPSEP
;
A
#
# COMPACT_ATOMS: atom_id res chain seq x y z
N MET A 1 5.03 21.67 30.62
CA MET A 1 4.37 21.24 31.87
C MET A 1 3.07 22.00 32.15
N LEU A 2 3.02 23.30 31.83
CA LEU A 2 1.83 24.14 32.10
C LEU A 2 0.70 23.98 31.06
N SER A 3 0.98 23.55 29.86
CA SER A 3 -0.03 23.21 28.84
C SER A 3 -0.21 21.70 28.82
N GLY A 4 -1.45 21.24 29.01
CA GLY A 4 -1.76 19.79 29.07
C GLY A 4 -1.30 19.06 27.81
N GLY A 5 -0.87 17.81 28.01
CA GLY A 5 -0.63 16.85 26.93
C GLY A 5 -1.93 16.38 26.28
N ASN A 6 -1.98 15.12 25.85
CA ASN A 6 -3.16 14.49 25.22
C ASN A 6 -4.42 14.45 26.12
N SER A 7 -4.29 14.66 27.45
CA SER A 7 -5.42 14.76 28.36
C SER A 7 -6.21 16.06 28.22
N GLY A 8 -5.62 17.11 27.63
CA GLY A 8 -6.20 18.45 27.60
C GLY A 8 -6.17 19.19 28.93
N GLU A 9 -5.73 18.53 30.03
CA GLU A 9 -5.59 19.10 31.35
C GLU A 9 -4.12 19.49 31.61
N PRO A 10 -3.84 20.62 32.28
CA PRO A 10 -2.48 20.99 32.66
C PRO A 10 -1.86 19.94 33.58
N ALA A 11 -0.68 19.42 33.22
CA ALA A 11 -0.01 18.43 34.07
C ALA A 11 0.32 18.96 35.45
N VAL A 12 0.75 20.23 35.54
CA VAL A 12 1.04 20.92 36.81
C VAL A 12 0.47 22.34 36.73
N VAL A 13 -0.33 22.69 37.72
CA VAL A 13 -0.82 24.06 37.94
C VAL A 13 -0.09 24.62 39.19
N PRO A 14 0.87 25.53 39.00
CA PRO A 14 1.66 26.05 40.12
C PRO A 14 0.77 26.66 41.22
N GLY A 15 1.01 26.25 42.46
CA GLY A 15 0.25 26.70 43.63
C GLY A 15 -1.10 25.99 43.83
N LYS A 16 -1.50 25.07 42.92
CA LYS A 16 -2.78 24.40 42.95
C LYS A 16 -2.65 22.89 42.74
N PRO A 17 -2.32 22.15 43.79
CA PRO A 17 -2.18 20.70 43.72
C PRO A 17 -3.41 19.99 43.16
N ASP A 18 -4.61 20.34 43.63
CA ASP A 18 -5.86 19.68 43.28
C ASP A 18 -6.28 19.90 41.78
N GLU A 19 -5.78 20.98 41.16
CA GLU A 19 -5.99 21.25 39.74
C GLU A 19 -4.90 20.61 38.83
N SER A 20 -3.89 19.96 39.45
CA SER A 20 -2.74 19.39 38.72
C SER A 20 -3.01 17.93 38.35
N PHE A 21 -3.08 17.65 37.04
CA PHE A 21 -3.35 16.30 36.52
C PHE A 21 -2.29 15.27 36.97
N LEU A 22 -1.04 15.73 37.17
CA LEU A 22 0.06 14.89 37.68
C LEU A 22 -0.32 14.20 38.99
N LEU A 23 -0.95 14.89 39.93
CA LEU A 23 -1.33 14.28 41.22
C LEU A 23 -2.41 13.23 41.07
N LYS A 24 -3.40 13.43 40.17
CA LYS A 24 -4.43 12.45 39.91
C LYS A 24 -3.84 11.13 39.40
N VAL A 25 -2.89 11.22 38.43
CA VAL A 25 -2.29 10.01 37.84
C VAL A 25 -1.33 9.28 38.75
N ILE A 26 -0.55 9.99 39.64
CA ILE A 26 0.34 9.34 40.61
C ILE A 26 -0.39 8.81 41.85
N ARG A 27 -1.62 9.30 42.14
CA ARG A 27 -2.52 8.77 43.14
C ARG A 27 -3.38 7.62 42.61
N HIS A 28 -3.24 7.28 41.34
CA HIS A 28 -4.05 6.28 40.63
C HIS A 28 -5.57 6.59 40.67
N GLU A 29 -5.93 7.86 40.62
CA GLU A 29 -7.32 8.35 40.58
C GLU A 29 -7.91 8.36 39.16
N GLU A 30 -7.05 8.16 38.14
CA GLU A 30 -7.42 8.15 36.69
C GLU A 30 -7.20 6.75 36.13
N PRO A 31 -8.24 5.92 35.95
CA PRO A 31 -8.12 4.57 35.41
C PRO A 31 -7.48 4.53 34.02
N GLY A 32 -6.44 3.71 33.84
CA GLY A 32 -5.72 3.54 32.57
C GLY A 32 -4.67 4.63 32.31
N LYS A 33 -4.41 5.52 33.28
CA LYS A 33 -3.39 6.58 33.16
C LYS A 33 -2.47 6.60 34.40
N GLU A 34 -2.46 5.54 35.15
CA GLU A 34 -1.67 5.42 36.37
C GLU A 34 -0.17 5.57 36.13
N MET A 35 0.51 6.33 36.97
CA MET A 35 1.95 6.55 36.91
C MET A 35 2.61 6.35 38.29
N PRO A 36 3.65 5.52 38.41
CA PRO A 36 4.15 4.57 37.42
C PRO A 36 3.14 3.45 37.08
N PRO A 37 3.19 2.89 35.86
CA PRO A 37 2.34 1.76 35.51
C PRO A 37 2.66 0.54 36.38
N GLY A 38 1.64 -0.04 37.03
CA GLY A 38 1.79 -1.28 37.79
C GLY A 38 2.37 -1.17 39.23
N GLU A 39 2.93 -0.02 39.61
CA GLU A 39 3.43 0.26 40.97
C GLU A 39 2.94 1.63 41.45
N SER A 40 2.66 1.76 42.73
CA SER A 40 2.26 3.04 43.31
C SER A 40 3.43 3.74 44.00
N LEU A 41 3.52 5.06 43.87
CA LEU A 41 4.43 5.85 44.70
C LEU A 41 4.02 5.74 46.21
N SER A 42 5.01 5.82 47.08
CA SER A 42 4.70 5.91 48.51
C SER A 42 4.01 7.22 48.84
N ASN A 43 3.19 7.23 49.91
CA ASN A 43 2.52 8.46 50.33
C ASN A 43 3.51 9.62 50.58
N ALA A 44 4.69 9.33 51.11
CA ALA A 44 5.73 10.33 51.35
C ALA A 44 6.25 10.96 50.02
N GLN A 45 6.34 10.15 48.93
CA GLN A 45 6.74 10.66 47.63
C GLN A 45 5.64 11.52 47.00
N ILE A 46 4.38 11.11 47.16
CA ILE A 46 3.23 11.88 46.69
C ILE A 46 3.12 13.20 47.43
N GLU A 47 3.24 13.20 48.73
CA GLU A 47 3.25 14.43 49.57
C GLU A 47 4.37 15.39 49.21
N LEU A 48 5.56 14.89 48.88
CA LEU A 48 6.68 15.71 48.43
C LEU A 48 6.36 16.44 47.12
N ILE A 49 5.74 15.75 46.18
CA ILE A 49 5.32 16.33 44.89
C ILE A 49 4.20 17.34 45.11
N GLU A 50 3.25 17.03 45.97
CA GLU A 50 2.15 17.91 46.34
C GLU A 50 2.66 19.22 46.96
N GLN A 51 3.57 19.13 47.95
CA GLN A 51 4.24 20.27 48.55
C GLN A 51 5.02 21.11 47.56
N TRP A 52 5.72 20.47 46.58
CA TRP A 52 6.42 21.18 45.52
C TRP A 52 5.43 21.96 44.64
N ILE A 53 4.30 21.38 44.25
CA ILE A 53 3.26 22.05 43.48
C ILE A 53 2.65 23.20 44.29
N ALA A 54 2.29 22.97 45.54
CA ALA A 54 1.75 23.99 46.43
C ALA A 54 2.71 25.18 46.65
N GLY A 55 4.03 24.92 46.67
CA GLY A 55 5.09 25.90 46.74
C GLY A 55 5.29 26.67 45.40
N GLY A 56 4.43 26.49 44.42
CA GLY A 56 4.47 27.18 43.14
C GLY A 56 5.26 26.42 42.06
N ALA A 57 5.52 25.12 42.26
CA ALA A 57 6.25 24.25 41.32
C ALA A 57 7.59 24.87 40.85
N LYS A 58 8.25 25.56 41.74
CA LYS A 58 9.53 26.23 41.43
C LYS A 58 10.57 25.17 41.12
N THR A 59 11.24 25.34 40.03
CA THR A 59 12.41 24.55 39.66
C THR A 59 13.67 25.39 39.91
N PRO A 60 14.78 24.76 40.39
CA PRO A 60 16.05 25.48 40.47
C PRO A 60 16.39 26.13 39.11
N GLU A 61 17.04 27.30 39.13
CA GLU A 61 17.46 27.98 37.88
C GLU A 61 18.33 27.07 36.98
N SER A 62 19.03 26.10 37.60
CA SER A 62 19.78 25.05 36.89
C SER A 62 18.87 24.03 36.13
N TYR A 63 17.57 24.03 36.40
CA TYR A 63 16.57 23.19 35.73
C TYR A 63 15.75 23.89 34.64
N GLY A 64 16.13 25.10 34.25
CA GLY A 64 15.71 25.66 32.97
C GLY A 64 16.11 24.70 31.87
N PRO A 65 15.62 24.84 30.61
CA PRO A 65 16.13 24.04 29.52
C PRO A 65 17.64 24.09 29.64
N ALA A 66 18.24 22.99 30.11
CA ALA A 66 19.66 22.89 30.24
C ALA A 66 20.19 23.39 28.90
N LYS A 67 20.93 24.48 28.87
CA LYS A 67 22.01 24.57 27.90
C LYS A 67 22.86 23.36 28.24
N THR A 68 22.52 22.25 27.69
CA THR A 68 23.39 21.09 27.60
C THR A 68 24.51 21.64 26.74
N GLU A 69 25.55 22.22 27.34
CA GLU A 69 26.83 22.25 26.69
C GLU A 69 27.08 20.78 26.40
N VAL A 70 26.86 20.42 25.17
CA VAL A 70 27.06 19.05 24.67
C VAL A 70 28.54 18.79 24.96
N ASP A 71 28.81 17.85 25.87
CA ASP A 71 30.18 17.43 26.11
C ASP A 71 30.69 16.66 24.88
N LEU A 72 31.26 17.39 23.96
CA LEU A 72 31.90 16.86 22.78
C LEU A 72 33.32 16.30 23.06
N SER A 73 33.76 16.25 24.33
CA SER A 73 35.09 15.72 24.66
C SER A 73 35.22 14.21 24.45
N HIS A 74 34.08 13.47 24.43
CA HIS A 74 34.06 12.03 24.16
C HIS A 74 34.70 11.73 22.79
N TRP A 75 35.55 10.72 22.73
CA TRP A 75 36.34 10.36 21.53
C TRP A 75 35.49 10.19 20.26
N ALA A 76 34.26 9.70 20.37
CA ALA A 76 33.36 9.49 19.25
C ALA A 76 32.87 10.78 18.57
N PHE A 77 32.92 11.92 19.28
CA PHE A 77 32.55 13.24 18.76
C PHE A 77 33.75 14.06 18.31
N GLN A 78 34.94 13.51 18.46
CA GLN A 78 36.16 14.19 17.99
C GLN A 78 36.35 13.97 16.48
N PRO A 79 36.94 14.95 15.78
CA PRO A 79 37.28 14.76 14.37
C PRO A 79 38.11 13.48 14.15
N VAL A 80 37.74 12.71 13.16
CA VAL A 80 38.46 11.46 12.81
C VAL A 80 39.89 11.81 12.41
N LYS A 81 40.87 11.22 13.10
CA LYS A 81 42.29 11.35 12.78
C LYS A 81 42.77 10.05 12.12
N ARG A 82 43.50 10.19 11.00
CA ARG A 82 44.10 9.05 10.35
C ARG A 82 45.17 8.43 11.29
N SER A 83 44.98 7.16 11.57
CA SER A 83 46.00 6.42 12.33
C SER A 83 47.23 6.11 11.45
N GLN A 84 48.39 5.83 12.10
CA GLN A 84 49.57 5.31 11.44
C GLN A 84 49.46 3.82 11.15
N ALA A 85 48.49 3.11 11.75
CA ALA A 85 48.30 1.69 11.52
C ALA A 85 47.93 1.44 10.05
N SER A 86 48.57 0.45 9.44
CA SER A 86 48.41 0.13 8.02
C SER A 86 47.17 -0.76 7.71
N GLY A 87 46.53 -1.31 8.74
CA GLY A 87 45.37 -2.17 8.59
C GLY A 87 44.78 -2.64 9.92
N ILE A 88 43.66 -3.34 9.84
CA ILE A 88 42.88 -3.82 11.00
C ILE A 88 43.75 -4.70 11.94
N ASP A 89 44.54 -5.61 11.37
CA ASP A 89 45.41 -6.52 12.14
C ASP A 89 46.44 -5.78 12.98
N GLU A 90 46.90 -4.61 12.55
CA GLU A 90 47.86 -3.82 13.31
C GLU A 90 47.21 -3.18 14.52
N PHE A 91 45.98 -2.69 14.41
CA PHE A 91 45.18 -2.23 15.55
C PHE A 91 44.97 -3.35 16.58
N VAL A 92 44.53 -4.52 16.12
CA VAL A 92 44.31 -5.69 16.99
C VAL A 92 45.59 -6.12 17.67
N ARG A 93 46.70 -6.24 16.93
CA ARG A 93 48.01 -6.65 17.48
C ARG A 93 48.57 -5.67 18.51
N SER A 94 48.44 -4.37 18.25
CA SER A 94 48.90 -3.34 19.19
C SER A 94 48.17 -3.46 20.53
N THR A 95 46.85 -3.64 20.50
CA THR A 95 46.04 -3.79 21.71
C THR A 95 46.33 -5.12 22.43
N LEU A 96 46.47 -6.21 21.72
CA LEU A 96 46.87 -7.51 22.30
C LEU A 96 48.24 -7.43 22.99
N THR A 97 49.22 -6.84 22.31
CA THR A 97 50.59 -6.68 22.85
C THR A 97 50.60 -5.80 24.10
N ALA A 98 49.84 -4.70 24.11
CA ALA A 98 49.72 -3.85 25.29
C ALA A 98 49.12 -4.55 26.51
N ASN A 99 48.32 -5.59 26.27
CA ASN A 99 47.73 -6.43 27.33
C ASN A 99 48.48 -7.76 27.57
N GLY A 100 49.71 -7.93 27.04
CA GLY A 100 50.50 -9.13 27.23
C GLY A 100 49.98 -10.36 26.50
N LEU A 101 49.08 -10.19 25.53
CA LEU A 101 48.46 -11.27 24.75
C LEU A 101 49.09 -11.39 23.36
N LYS A 102 48.97 -12.58 22.77
CA LYS A 102 49.41 -12.86 21.40
C LYS A 102 48.22 -13.23 20.53
N GLN A 103 48.32 -12.86 19.26
CA GLN A 103 47.35 -13.29 18.25
C GLN A 103 47.48 -14.82 18.04
N SER A 104 46.34 -15.49 17.88
CA SER A 104 46.29 -16.91 17.53
C SER A 104 46.91 -17.14 16.13
N PRO A 105 47.45 -18.34 15.86
CA PRO A 105 47.92 -18.72 14.52
C PRO A 105 46.81 -18.61 13.49
N ALA A 106 47.19 -18.38 12.22
CA ALA A 106 46.22 -18.40 11.11
C ALA A 106 45.51 -19.77 11.03
N ALA A 107 44.22 -19.75 10.72
CA ALA A 107 43.45 -20.97 10.56
C ALA A 107 43.87 -21.72 9.28
N GLU A 108 43.65 -23.05 9.28
CA GLU A 108 43.89 -23.88 8.08
C GLU A 108 42.99 -23.42 6.90
N ARG A 109 43.50 -23.66 5.67
CA ARG A 109 42.82 -23.23 4.42
C ARG A 109 41.39 -23.74 4.31
N ARG A 110 41.10 -24.97 4.71
CA ARG A 110 39.73 -25.53 4.73
C ARG A 110 38.81 -24.76 5.68
N VAL A 111 39.34 -24.31 6.80
CA VAL A 111 38.58 -23.51 7.78
C VAL A 111 38.37 -22.09 7.26
N LEU A 112 39.39 -21.49 6.63
CA LEU A 112 39.32 -20.14 6.07
C LEU A 112 38.25 -20.03 4.99
N ILE A 113 38.26 -20.90 3.97
CA ILE A 113 37.26 -20.86 2.92
C ILE A 113 35.85 -21.10 3.45
N ARG A 114 35.68 -22.06 4.38
CA ARG A 114 34.36 -22.29 5.01
C ARG A 114 33.86 -21.06 5.74
N ARG A 115 34.67 -20.39 6.53
CA ARG A 115 34.30 -19.18 7.26
C ARG A 115 33.96 -18.04 6.29
N LEU A 116 34.79 -17.83 5.27
CA LEU A 116 34.58 -16.78 4.27
C LEU A 116 33.21 -16.95 3.59
N TYR A 117 32.91 -18.15 3.08
CA TYR A 117 31.64 -18.42 2.40
C TYR A 117 30.43 -18.25 3.32
N LEU A 118 30.47 -18.82 4.53
CA LEU A 118 29.37 -18.71 5.47
C LEU A 118 29.12 -17.28 5.95
N VAL A 119 30.20 -16.51 6.16
CA VAL A 119 30.06 -15.11 6.59
C VAL A 119 29.58 -14.22 5.45
N MET A 120 30.23 -14.32 4.30
CA MET A 120 30.03 -13.39 3.18
C MET A 120 28.86 -13.75 2.28
N LEU A 121 28.57 -15.04 2.10
CA LEU A 121 27.51 -15.51 1.19
C LEU A 121 26.35 -16.20 1.92
N GLY A 122 26.53 -16.59 3.19
CA GLY A 122 25.53 -17.33 3.95
C GLY A 122 25.37 -18.80 3.55
N ILE A 123 26.14 -19.27 2.59
CA ILE A 123 26.12 -20.65 2.06
C ILE A 123 27.51 -21.29 2.17
N PRO A 124 27.63 -22.63 2.31
CA PRO A 124 28.91 -23.30 2.35
C PRO A 124 29.56 -23.37 0.95
N PRO A 125 30.90 -23.42 0.85
CA PRO A 125 31.57 -23.71 -0.41
C PRO A 125 31.31 -25.17 -0.86
N THR A 126 31.31 -25.39 -2.16
CA THR A 126 31.26 -26.75 -2.72
C THR A 126 32.56 -27.52 -2.45
N PRO A 127 32.56 -28.86 -2.43
CA PRO A 127 33.78 -29.66 -2.28
C PRO A 127 34.85 -29.28 -3.31
N GLN A 128 34.46 -29.00 -4.55
CA GLN A 128 35.37 -28.59 -5.63
C GLN A 128 36.02 -27.23 -5.34
N GLN A 129 35.26 -26.29 -4.81
CA GLN A 129 35.80 -24.98 -4.41
C GLN A 129 36.78 -25.10 -3.25
N VAL A 130 36.48 -25.96 -2.28
CA VAL A 130 37.38 -26.23 -1.17
C VAL A 130 38.70 -26.81 -1.66
N GLU A 131 38.63 -27.84 -2.50
CA GLU A 131 39.82 -28.51 -3.02
C GLU A 131 40.67 -27.57 -3.89
N ALA A 132 40.02 -26.80 -4.77
CA ALA A 132 40.71 -25.81 -5.60
C ALA A 132 41.48 -24.78 -4.76
N PHE A 133 40.91 -24.31 -3.63
CA PHE A 133 41.62 -23.36 -2.76
C PHE A 133 42.72 -24.02 -1.90
N VAL A 134 42.47 -25.23 -1.43
CA VAL A 134 43.45 -25.94 -0.60
C VAL A 134 44.72 -26.28 -1.37
N THR A 135 44.58 -26.62 -2.65
CA THR A 135 45.70 -27.00 -3.55
C THR A 135 46.27 -25.82 -4.33
N ASP A 136 45.75 -24.61 -4.15
CA ASP A 136 46.26 -23.41 -4.85
C ASP A 136 47.49 -22.85 -4.13
N ASP A 137 48.68 -23.11 -4.66
CA ASP A 137 49.96 -22.72 -4.06
C ASP A 137 50.40 -21.27 -4.40
N ARG A 138 49.55 -20.48 -5.06
CA ARG A 138 49.86 -19.07 -5.38
C ARG A 138 49.89 -18.21 -4.13
N ASP A 139 50.78 -17.24 -4.09
CA ASP A 139 50.88 -16.28 -2.99
C ASP A 139 49.59 -15.43 -2.83
N ASP A 140 48.88 -15.14 -3.93
CA ASP A 140 47.67 -14.38 -3.98
C ASP A 140 46.36 -15.23 -3.89
N ALA A 141 46.48 -16.54 -3.63
CA ALA A 141 45.36 -17.47 -3.60
C ALA A 141 44.23 -17.00 -2.67
N TRP A 142 44.57 -16.47 -1.49
CA TRP A 142 43.59 -15.93 -0.54
C TRP A 142 42.89 -14.70 -1.08
N GLN A 143 43.61 -13.73 -1.63
CA GLN A 143 43.06 -12.52 -2.19
C GLN A 143 42.15 -12.82 -3.39
N THR A 144 42.60 -13.68 -4.29
CA THR A 144 41.77 -14.15 -5.43
C THR A 144 40.50 -14.84 -4.98
N LEU A 145 40.54 -15.60 -3.88
CA LEU A 145 39.33 -16.21 -3.30
C LEU A 145 38.37 -15.15 -2.76
N VAL A 146 38.88 -14.15 -2.02
CA VAL A 146 38.09 -13.06 -1.48
C VAL A 146 37.41 -12.26 -2.60
N GLU A 147 38.15 -11.88 -3.64
CA GLU A 147 37.61 -11.16 -4.80
C GLU A 147 36.50 -11.96 -5.51
N ARG A 148 36.70 -13.27 -5.68
CA ARG A 148 35.68 -14.16 -6.25
C ARG A 148 34.42 -14.20 -5.39
N VAL A 149 34.56 -14.23 -4.09
CA VAL A 149 33.41 -14.25 -3.16
C VAL A 149 32.68 -12.92 -3.16
N LEU A 150 33.40 -11.81 -3.19
CA LEU A 150 32.80 -10.47 -3.29
C LEU A 150 32.09 -10.24 -4.63
N ALA A 151 32.57 -10.83 -5.72
CA ALA A 151 31.94 -10.75 -7.04
C ALA A 151 30.72 -11.68 -7.19
N SER A 152 30.39 -12.47 -6.18
CA SER A 152 29.22 -13.35 -6.21
C SER A 152 27.92 -12.59 -5.97
N SER A 153 26.88 -12.87 -6.77
CA SER A 153 25.52 -12.31 -6.55
C SER A 153 24.97 -12.63 -5.15
N HIS A 154 25.35 -13.75 -4.56
CA HIS A 154 24.98 -14.14 -3.19
C HIS A 154 25.56 -13.21 -2.12
N TYR A 155 26.59 -12.41 -2.44
CA TYR A 155 27.10 -11.39 -1.52
C TYR A 155 26.03 -10.36 -1.20
N GLY A 156 25.42 -9.77 -2.23
CA GLY A 156 24.34 -8.80 -2.05
C GLY A 156 23.13 -9.42 -1.38
N GLU A 157 22.71 -10.63 -1.75
CA GLU A 157 21.60 -11.35 -1.10
C GLU A 157 21.87 -11.52 0.41
N ARG A 158 23.09 -11.93 0.80
CA ARG A 158 23.47 -12.14 2.19
C ARG A 158 23.48 -10.83 2.99
N TRP A 159 24.13 -9.79 2.46
CA TRP A 159 24.29 -8.52 3.18
C TRP A 159 23.02 -7.69 3.19
N ALA A 160 22.19 -7.83 2.16
CA ALA A 160 20.86 -7.23 2.15
C ALA A 160 19.97 -7.73 3.28
N THR A 161 20.08 -9.00 3.71
CA THR A 161 19.28 -9.50 4.84
C THR A 161 19.54 -8.71 6.11
N TYR A 162 20.80 -8.40 6.42
CA TYR A 162 21.13 -7.59 7.60
C TYR A 162 20.63 -6.15 7.49
N TRP A 163 20.72 -5.58 6.28
CA TRP A 163 20.20 -4.24 6.06
C TRP A 163 18.67 -4.19 6.16
N LEU A 164 17.99 -5.16 5.57
CA LEU A 164 16.54 -5.26 5.59
C LEU A 164 15.98 -5.46 7.01
N ASP A 165 16.67 -6.26 7.84
CA ASP A 165 16.36 -6.41 9.28
C ASP A 165 16.53 -5.07 10.01
N LEU A 166 17.65 -4.38 9.78
CA LEU A 166 17.94 -3.10 10.42
C LEU A 166 16.88 -2.03 10.10
N VAL A 167 16.37 -2.03 8.87
CA VAL A 167 15.35 -1.07 8.43
C VAL A 167 13.93 -1.60 8.60
N ARG A 168 13.72 -2.71 9.32
CA ARG A 168 12.42 -3.30 9.65
C ARG A 168 11.59 -3.66 8.40
N PHE A 169 12.26 -4.03 7.31
CA PHE A 169 11.58 -4.35 6.06
C PHE A 169 10.53 -5.43 6.24
N GLY A 170 9.32 -5.18 5.75
CA GLY A 170 8.25 -6.16 5.73
C GLY A 170 7.48 -6.12 4.41
N GLU A 171 7.07 -7.28 3.93
CA GLU A 171 6.26 -7.44 2.72
C GLU A 171 4.75 -7.33 3.03
N THR A 172 4.41 -6.95 4.26
CA THR A 172 3.05 -6.63 4.71
C THR A 172 3.03 -5.33 5.51
N HIS A 173 1.86 -4.72 5.65
CA HIS A 173 1.71 -3.46 6.38
C HIS A 173 1.76 -3.63 7.90
N GLY A 174 1.62 -4.85 8.42
CA GLY A 174 1.46 -5.07 9.85
C GLY A 174 0.10 -4.61 10.37
N TYR A 175 -0.02 -4.50 11.70
CA TYR A 175 -1.24 -4.15 12.40
C TYR A 175 -2.42 -5.09 12.10
N GLU A 176 -3.64 -4.68 12.38
CA GLU A 176 -4.84 -5.53 12.29
C GLU A 176 -5.16 -5.92 10.84
N MET A 177 -5.00 -5.01 9.89
CA MET A 177 -5.30 -5.28 8.49
C MET A 177 -4.25 -6.15 7.80
N ASN A 178 -3.00 -6.05 8.20
CA ASN A 178 -1.84 -6.83 7.74
C ASN A 178 -1.87 -7.18 6.23
N ARG A 179 -2.21 -6.21 5.38
CA ARG A 179 -2.27 -6.41 3.93
C ARG A 179 -0.88 -6.57 3.34
N GLU A 180 -0.76 -7.38 2.31
CA GLU A 180 0.46 -7.54 1.53
C GLU A 180 0.86 -6.23 0.83
N ARG A 181 2.18 -6.07 0.66
CA ARG A 181 2.82 -5.00 -0.12
C ARG A 181 3.41 -5.60 -1.39
N PRO A 182 2.65 -5.74 -2.47
CA PRO A 182 3.10 -6.47 -3.66
C PRO A 182 4.27 -5.79 -4.39
N THR A 183 4.58 -4.54 -4.05
CA THR A 183 5.67 -3.75 -4.64
C THR A 183 6.91 -3.65 -3.75
N ALA A 184 6.87 -4.17 -2.52
CA ALA A 184 7.98 -4.04 -1.55
C ALA A 184 9.28 -4.68 -2.03
N TRP A 185 9.21 -5.76 -2.82
CA TRP A 185 10.35 -6.46 -3.38
C TRP A 185 11.30 -5.56 -4.18
N GLN A 186 10.81 -4.47 -4.77
CA GLN A 186 11.64 -3.53 -5.54
C GLN A 186 12.70 -2.87 -4.66
N TYR A 187 12.34 -2.46 -3.44
CA TYR A 187 13.32 -1.93 -2.48
C TYR A 187 14.30 -3.00 -2.02
N ARG A 188 13.84 -4.21 -1.74
CA ARG A 188 14.71 -5.34 -1.40
C ARG A 188 15.76 -5.59 -2.51
N ASP A 189 15.30 -5.66 -3.74
CA ASP A 189 16.17 -5.93 -4.90
C ASP A 189 17.13 -4.76 -5.16
N TRP A 190 16.70 -3.51 -4.92
CA TRP A 190 17.57 -2.34 -4.96
C TRP A 190 18.69 -2.42 -3.91
N VAL A 191 18.38 -2.88 -2.70
CA VAL A 191 19.39 -3.09 -1.65
C VAL A 191 20.37 -4.17 -2.06
N ILE A 192 19.90 -5.33 -2.53
CA ILE A 192 20.75 -6.43 -3.02
C ILE A 192 21.70 -5.94 -4.12
N GLN A 193 21.15 -5.23 -5.10
CA GLN A 193 21.95 -4.70 -6.21
C GLN A 193 22.95 -3.66 -5.74
N SER A 194 22.58 -2.80 -4.78
CA SER A 194 23.51 -1.81 -4.21
C SER A 194 24.73 -2.43 -3.55
N PHE A 195 24.58 -3.58 -2.86
CA PHE A 195 25.70 -4.32 -2.31
C PHE A 195 26.53 -5.02 -3.40
N ASN A 196 25.89 -5.60 -4.42
CA ASN A 196 26.59 -6.27 -5.52
C ASN A 196 27.38 -5.28 -6.40
N ASP A 197 26.88 -4.04 -6.54
CA ASP A 197 27.53 -2.97 -7.30
C ASP A 197 28.60 -2.22 -6.49
N ASP A 198 28.85 -2.62 -5.24
CA ASP A 198 29.73 -1.89 -4.31
C ASP A 198 29.43 -0.39 -4.29
N LYS A 199 28.12 -0.06 -4.20
CA LYS A 199 27.66 1.33 -4.21
C LYS A 199 28.31 2.15 -3.10
N PRO A 200 28.90 3.33 -3.40
CA PRO A 200 29.48 4.18 -2.37
C PRO A 200 28.49 4.49 -1.24
N TYR A 201 28.90 4.30 0.00
CA TYR A 201 28.03 4.40 1.16
C TYR A 201 27.31 5.76 1.27
N ASN A 202 27.98 6.86 0.93
CA ASN A 202 27.37 8.18 0.90
C ASN A 202 26.23 8.29 -0.14
N GLU A 203 26.33 7.61 -1.29
CA GLU A 203 25.26 7.55 -2.28
C GLU A 203 24.14 6.63 -1.82
N PHE A 204 24.49 5.48 -1.24
CA PHE A 204 23.54 4.56 -0.65
C PHE A 204 22.63 5.24 0.39
N VAL A 205 23.23 6.04 1.28
CA VAL A 205 22.49 6.85 2.28
C VAL A 205 21.62 7.90 1.61
N ARG A 206 22.21 8.72 0.72
CA ARG A 206 21.50 9.85 0.08
C ARG A 206 20.28 9.38 -0.72
N GLN A 207 20.42 8.29 -1.45
CA GLN A 207 19.32 7.74 -2.25
C GLN A 207 18.19 7.22 -1.38
N GLN A 208 18.48 6.67 -0.21
CA GLN A 208 17.43 6.20 0.70
C GLN A 208 16.68 7.34 1.41
N ILE A 209 17.33 8.47 1.62
CA ILE A 209 16.69 9.63 2.29
C ILE A 209 15.99 10.56 1.28
N ALA A 210 16.56 10.75 0.09
CA ALA A 210 16.10 11.72 -0.90
C ALA A 210 16.17 11.17 -2.34
N GLY A 211 15.90 9.90 -2.51
CA GLY A 211 15.98 9.20 -3.80
C GLY A 211 15.02 9.75 -4.85
N ASP A 212 13.87 10.24 -4.43
CA ASP A 212 12.89 10.91 -5.29
C ASP A 212 13.45 12.17 -5.98
N ALA A 213 14.32 12.91 -5.30
CA ALA A 213 15.03 14.05 -5.88
C ALA A 213 16.27 13.66 -6.71
N LEU A 214 16.73 12.41 -6.60
CA LEU A 214 17.95 11.90 -7.22
C LEU A 214 17.70 10.88 -8.35
N GLY A 215 16.43 10.65 -8.72
CA GLY A 215 16.04 9.65 -9.72
C GLY A 215 16.20 8.20 -9.25
N ALA A 216 16.22 7.99 -7.93
CA ALA A 216 16.33 6.69 -7.26
C ALA A 216 15.10 6.43 -6.36
N ASP A 217 13.90 6.60 -6.92
CA ASP A 217 12.63 6.52 -6.18
C ASP A 217 12.50 5.24 -5.35
N VAL A 218 12.92 4.10 -5.88
CA VAL A 218 12.86 2.79 -5.19
C VAL A 218 13.62 2.81 -3.86
N ALA A 219 14.73 3.54 -3.78
CA ALA A 219 15.54 3.64 -2.57
C ALA A 219 14.78 4.27 -1.40
N THR A 220 13.81 5.16 -1.67
CA THR A 220 12.98 5.80 -0.64
C THR A 220 12.06 4.81 0.09
N GLY A 221 11.97 3.57 -0.40
CA GLY A 221 11.37 2.45 0.33
C GLY A 221 11.93 2.30 1.75
N PHE A 222 13.16 2.74 2.01
CA PHE A 222 13.75 2.84 3.35
C PHE A 222 12.84 3.54 4.36
N LEU A 223 12.30 4.70 4.00
CA LEU A 223 11.50 5.55 4.91
C LEU A 223 10.17 4.89 5.27
N VAL A 224 9.65 4.03 4.40
CA VAL A 224 8.33 3.42 4.52
C VAL A 224 8.38 1.89 4.64
N ALA A 225 9.57 1.32 4.88
CA ALA A 225 9.77 -0.14 4.99
C ALA A 225 9.06 -0.75 6.21
N GLY A 226 8.94 0.01 7.30
CA GLY A 226 8.34 -0.43 8.55
C GLY A 226 6.80 -0.58 8.49
N PRO A 227 6.20 -1.03 9.59
CA PRO A 227 4.76 -1.21 9.69
C PRO A 227 4.02 0.12 9.64
N VAL A 228 2.83 0.14 9.04
CA VAL A 228 1.93 1.29 9.00
C VAL A 228 0.50 0.86 9.26
N ASP A 229 -0.17 1.56 10.19
CA ASP A 229 -1.58 1.35 10.45
C ASP A 229 -2.41 1.99 9.32
N GLN A 230 -3.12 1.14 8.57
CA GLN A 230 -4.01 1.57 7.48
C GLN A 230 -5.39 1.97 7.98
N VAL A 231 -5.77 1.55 9.18
CA VAL A 231 -7.06 1.90 9.78
C VAL A 231 -6.93 3.24 10.50
N LYS A 232 -7.27 4.31 9.80
CA LYS A 232 -7.30 5.65 10.38
C LYS A 232 -8.67 5.89 11.00
N GLY A 233 -8.73 6.01 12.33
CA GLY A 233 -9.96 6.32 13.04
C GLY A 233 -10.60 7.65 12.60
N SER A 234 -11.89 7.83 12.86
CA SER A 234 -12.60 9.09 12.59
C SER A 234 -12.18 10.24 13.50
N ASP A 235 -11.65 9.94 14.69
CA ASP A 235 -11.15 10.94 15.64
C ASP A 235 -9.89 11.65 15.10
N PRO A 236 -9.92 12.99 14.94
CA PRO A 236 -8.77 13.76 14.49
C PRO A 236 -7.54 13.64 15.41
N LYS A 237 -7.72 13.52 16.72
CA LYS A 237 -6.61 13.38 17.67
C LYS A 237 -5.92 12.02 17.51
N LEU A 238 -6.70 10.96 17.32
CA LEU A 238 -6.16 9.64 17.07
C LEU A 238 -5.36 9.61 15.75
N ARG A 239 -5.90 10.19 14.69
CA ARG A 239 -5.16 10.29 13.41
C ARG A 239 -3.86 11.06 13.55
N GLN A 240 -3.87 12.15 14.32
CA GLN A 240 -2.65 12.90 14.58
C GLN A 240 -1.64 12.07 15.37
N ALA A 241 -2.07 11.34 16.39
CA ALA A 241 -1.21 10.47 17.18
C ALA A 241 -0.60 9.35 16.32
N GLN A 242 -1.40 8.70 15.46
CA GLN A 242 -0.92 7.71 14.49
C GLN A 242 0.13 8.31 13.57
N ARG A 243 -0.11 9.52 13.03
CA ARG A 243 0.87 10.21 12.19
C ARG A 243 2.17 10.52 12.91
N MET A 244 2.09 10.96 14.18
CA MET A 244 3.29 11.20 14.98
C MET A 244 4.09 9.92 15.23
N ASN A 245 3.43 8.77 15.34
CA ASN A 245 4.09 7.48 15.49
C ASN A 245 4.78 7.03 14.18
N GLU A 246 4.17 7.27 13.02
CA GLU A 246 4.80 7.01 11.72
C GLU A 246 6.09 7.83 11.55
N LEU A 247 6.04 9.12 11.90
CA LEU A 247 7.22 9.99 11.84
C LEU A 247 8.30 9.60 12.85
N ASP A 248 7.89 9.19 14.06
CA ASP A 248 8.81 8.66 15.09
C ASP A 248 9.55 7.42 14.59
N ASP A 249 8.85 6.54 13.92
CA ASP A 249 9.41 5.33 13.33
C ASP A 249 10.47 5.65 12.24
N MET A 250 10.19 6.61 11.34
CA MET A 250 11.14 7.09 10.33
C MET A 250 12.40 7.70 10.97
N ILE A 251 12.23 8.53 12.01
CA ILE A 251 13.32 9.17 12.73
C ILE A 251 14.21 8.13 13.43
N ASN A 252 13.59 7.22 14.17
CA ASN A 252 14.31 6.17 14.91
C ASN A 252 15.09 5.27 13.97
N THR A 253 14.49 4.86 12.86
CA THR A 253 15.17 4.02 11.88
C THR A 253 16.34 4.76 11.22
N THR A 254 16.15 6.02 10.85
CA THR A 254 17.23 6.83 10.28
C THR A 254 18.37 7.01 11.27
N GLY A 255 18.05 7.32 12.52
CA GLY A 255 19.06 7.45 13.58
C GLY A 255 19.82 6.15 13.82
N THR A 256 19.11 5.05 13.93
CA THR A 256 19.72 3.74 14.20
C THR A 256 20.53 3.22 13.02
N ALA A 257 19.94 3.27 11.80
CA ALA A 257 20.58 2.68 10.62
C ALA A 257 21.80 3.46 10.13
N PHE A 258 21.79 4.78 10.15
CA PHE A 258 22.87 5.59 9.59
C PHE A 258 23.81 6.18 10.63
N LEU A 259 23.33 6.46 11.84
CA LEU A 259 24.13 7.10 12.87
C LEU A 259 24.50 6.18 14.04
N GLY A 260 23.86 5.00 14.15
CA GLY A 260 23.99 4.13 15.31
C GLY A 260 23.45 4.74 16.60
N LEU A 261 22.51 5.71 16.50
CA LEU A 261 21.97 6.45 17.62
C LEU A 261 20.50 6.12 17.88
N THR A 262 20.13 5.98 19.13
CA THR A 262 18.73 5.79 19.57
C THR A 262 18.08 7.14 19.78
N THR A 263 17.35 7.66 18.79
CA THR A 263 16.80 9.02 18.82
C THR A 263 15.45 9.14 19.54
N GLY A 264 14.72 8.03 19.75
CA GLY A 264 13.35 8.04 20.25
C GLY A 264 13.16 8.65 21.65
N CYS A 265 14.18 8.54 22.53
CA CYS A 265 14.13 9.19 23.84
C CYS A 265 13.92 10.71 23.72
N ALA A 266 14.48 11.32 22.65
CA ALA A 266 14.41 12.77 22.41
C ALA A 266 13.01 13.26 21.99
N ARG A 267 12.06 12.36 21.74
CA ARG A 267 10.65 12.70 21.53
C ARG A 267 10.03 13.40 22.73
N CYS A 268 10.38 12.98 23.95
CA CYS A 268 9.77 13.48 25.19
C CYS A 268 10.68 14.39 25.99
N HIS A 269 12.00 14.19 25.92
CA HIS A 269 13.02 14.96 26.68
C HIS A 269 14.36 14.87 25.96
N ASN A 270 15.33 15.73 26.29
CA ASN A 270 16.68 15.60 25.74
C ASN A 270 17.24 14.21 26.02
N HIS A 271 17.96 13.60 25.07
CA HIS A 271 18.55 12.29 25.26
C HIS A 271 19.45 12.27 26.50
N LYS A 272 19.41 11.15 27.24
CA LYS A 272 20.08 11.08 28.54
C LYS A 272 21.62 11.06 28.43
N PHE A 273 22.13 10.38 27.42
CA PHE A 273 23.55 10.10 27.27
C PHE A 273 24.17 10.79 26.05
N ASP A 274 23.43 10.81 24.94
CA ASP A 274 23.90 11.38 23.68
C ASP A 274 23.49 12.84 23.53
N PRO A 275 24.26 13.64 22.80
CA PRO A 275 24.02 15.07 22.61
C PRO A 275 22.86 15.34 21.63
N ILE A 276 21.73 14.70 21.85
CA ILE A 276 20.51 14.81 21.04
C ILE A 276 19.47 15.56 21.88
N SER A 277 19.13 16.78 21.48
CA SER A 277 18.09 17.54 22.14
C SER A 277 16.69 17.15 21.62
N GLN A 278 15.65 17.42 22.41
CA GLN A 278 14.28 17.34 21.94
C GLN A 278 14.05 18.21 20.68
N ARG A 279 14.71 19.36 20.61
CA ARG A 279 14.64 20.24 19.45
C ARG A 279 15.20 19.56 18.19
N ASP A 280 16.29 18.81 18.29
CA ASP A 280 16.88 18.08 17.15
C ASP A 280 15.91 17.01 16.65
N TYR A 281 15.25 16.29 17.57
CA TYR A 281 14.22 15.33 17.23
C TYR A 281 13.08 15.95 16.41
N TYR A 282 12.51 17.08 16.88
CA TYR A 282 11.42 17.76 16.16
C TYR A 282 11.89 18.46 14.89
N SER A 283 13.15 18.86 14.81
CA SER A 283 13.75 19.35 13.56
C SER A 283 13.82 18.23 12.51
N MET A 284 14.24 17.03 12.92
CA MET A 284 14.26 15.86 12.05
C MET A 284 12.84 15.40 11.67
N GLN A 285 11.87 15.49 12.58
CA GLN A 285 10.46 15.24 12.30
C GLN A 285 9.94 16.19 11.20
N ALA A 286 10.33 17.44 11.21
CA ALA A 286 9.94 18.41 10.19
C ALA A 286 10.49 18.06 8.80
N VAL A 287 11.69 17.46 8.72
CA VAL A 287 12.25 16.97 7.45
C VAL A 287 11.37 15.87 6.84
N PHE A 288 10.87 14.94 7.66
CA PHE A 288 10.03 13.82 7.21
C PHE A 288 8.53 14.15 7.18
N ALA A 289 8.11 15.36 7.55
CA ALA A 289 6.69 15.69 7.68
C ALA A 289 5.88 15.50 6.38
N GLY A 290 6.52 15.67 5.22
CA GLY A 290 5.91 15.46 3.90
C GLY A 290 5.90 14.02 3.41
N VAL A 291 6.64 13.10 4.05
CA VAL A 291 6.71 11.71 3.63
C VAL A 291 5.41 10.98 3.99
N GLN A 292 4.84 10.26 3.04
CA GLN A 292 3.63 9.46 3.22
C GLN A 292 3.85 8.05 2.66
N HIS A 293 3.21 7.07 3.28
CA HIS A 293 3.12 5.73 2.73
C HIS A 293 2.19 5.74 1.52
N GLY A 294 2.65 5.18 0.40
CA GLY A 294 1.87 5.09 -0.82
C GLY A 294 2.69 4.46 -1.95
N ASP A 295 1.98 4.01 -2.98
CA ASP A 295 2.61 3.49 -4.18
C ASP A 295 2.95 4.64 -5.14
N ARG A 296 4.11 4.56 -5.75
CA ARG A 296 4.56 5.48 -6.79
C ARG A 296 4.85 4.72 -8.07
N SER A 297 4.29 5.18 -9.18
CA SER A 297 4.61 4.62 -10.49
C SER A 297 6.06 4.93 -10.85
N LEU A 298 6.83 3.90 -11.11
CA LEU A 298 8.21 4.05 -11.57
C LEU A 298 8.24 4.29 -13.09
N PRO A 299 9.16 5.10 -13.60
CA PRO A 299 9.35 5.22 -15.03
C PRO A 299 9.80 3.86 -15.59
N PRO A 300 9.22 3.41 -16.71
CA PRO A 300 9.63 2.14 -17.31
C PRO A 300 11.10 2.19 -17.74
N SER A 301 11.77 1.04 -17.67
CA SER A 301 13.15 0.91 -18.15
C SER A 301 13.26 1.27 -19.66
N PRO A 302 14.46 1.58 -20.16
CA PRO A 302 14.66 1.83 -21.60
C PRO A 302 14.16 0.66 -22.47
N GLU A 303 14.40 -0.59 -22.03
CA GLU A 303 13.97 -1.80 -22.73
C GLU A 303 12.44 -1.91 -22.72
N THR A 304 11.80 -1.66 -21.57
CA THR A 304 10.34 -1.66 -21.45
C THR A 304 9.71 -0.55 -22.30
N LYS A 305 10.31 0.66 -22.35
CA LYS A 305 9.86 1.75 -23.23
C LYS A 305 9.90 1.34 -24.70
N GLN A 306 10.96 0.65 -25.10
CA GLN A 306 11.10 0.17 -26.48
C GLN A 306 10.07 -0.91 -26.79
N GLN A 307 9.81 -1.84 -25.86
CA GLN A 307 8.76 -2.84 -26.02
C GLN A 307 7.38 -2.21 -26.15
N ILE A 308 7.05 -1.24 -25.27
CA ILE A 308 5.79 -0.48 -25.34
C ILE A 308 5.65 0.19 -26.71
N ALA A 309 6.68 0.91 -27.17
CA ALA A 309 6.65 1.59 -28.47
C ALA A 309 6.44 0.61 -29.65
N THR A 310 7.03 -0.58 -29.57
CA THR A 310 6.86 -1.63 -30.59
C THR A 310 5.41 -2.16 -30.58
N LEU A 311 4.86 -2.44 -29.39
CA LEU A 311 3.49 -2.92 -29.24
C LEU A 311 2.47 -1.85 -29.66
N ASP A 312 2.71 -0.58 -29.30
CA ASP A 312 1.84 0.53 -29.71
C ASP A 312 1.81 0.69 -31.26
N ALA A 313 2.96 0.51 -31.92
CA ALA A 313 3.03 0.53 -33.38
C ALA A 313 2.25 -0.65 -34.00
N GLU A 314 2.37 -1.84 -33.43
CA GLU A 314 1.62 -3.02 -33.88
C GLU A 314 0.11 -2.86 -33.65
N ILE A 315 -0.31 -2.34 -32.49
CA ILE A 315 -1.70 -2.00 -32.22
C ILE A 315 -2.24 -0.98 -33.21
N ALA A 316 -1.46 0.06 -33.55
CA ALA A 316 -1.85 1.07 -34.52
C ALA A 316 -2.04 0.46 -35.94
N GLU A 317 -1.12 -0.41 -36.37
CA GLU A 317 -1.24 -1.13 -37.63
C GLU A 317 -2.48 -2.05 -37.67
N LEU A 318 -2.68 -2.84 -36.63
CA LEU A 318 -3.83 -3.74 -36.51
C LEU A 318 -5.15 -2.95 -36.50
N THR A 319 -5.17 -1.82 -35.78
CA THR A 319 -6.32 -0.93 -35.71
C THR A 319 -6.66 -0.33 -37.10
N ASP A 320 -5.65 0.07 -37.85
CA ASP A 320 -5.85 0.58 -39.23
C ASP A 320 -6.32 -0.50 -40.21
N ARG A 321 -5.81 -1.72 -40.05
CA ARG A 321 -6.31 -2.88 -40.78
C ARG A 321 -7.78 -3.15 -40.45
N LEU A 322 -8.13 -3.13 -39.16
CA LEU A 322 -9.50 -3.33 -38.68
C LEU A 322 -10.47 -2.26 -39.23
N LYS A 323 -10.06 -0.99 -39.24
CA LYS A 323 -10.87 0.10 -39.82
C LYS A 323 -11.29 -0.17 -41.29
N LYS A 324 -10.46 -0.84 -42.08
CA LYS A 324 -10.80 -1.16 -43.47
C LYS A 324 -11.95 -2.18 -43.57
N PHE A 325 -12.08 -3.07 -42.58
CA PHE A 325 -13.18 -4.03 -42.51
C PHE A 325 -14.44 -3.42 -41.92
N ILE A 326 -14.30 -2.46 -41.00
CA ILE A 326 -15.43 -1.79 -40.32
C ILE A 326 -16.07 -0.74 -41.23
N ALA A 327 -15.29 -0.03 -42.08
CA ALA A 327 -15.79 1.07 -42.89
C ALA A 327 -16.81 0.63 -43.97
N GLU A 328 -16.81 -0.63 -44.44
CA GLU A 328 -17.78 -1.15 -45.42
C GLU A 328 -19.15 -1.48 -44.79
N ASP A 329 -19.28 -1.65 -43.46
CA ASP A 329 -20.50 -2.10 -42.79
C ASP A 329 -21.14 -1.10 -41.81
N GLU A 330 -20.44 -0.02 -41.40
CA GLU A 330 -20.97 0.98 -40.48
C GLU A 330 -22.26 1.69 -40.94
N SER A 331 -22.47 1.77 -42.25
CA SER A 331 -23.71 2.37 -42.79
C SER A 331 -24.93 1.50 -42.59
N LYS A 332 -24.74 0.21 -42.31
CA LYS A 332 -25.81 -0.77 -42.07
C LYS A 332 -26.08 -1.00 -40.61
N LEU A 333 -25.19 -0.55 -39.71
CA LEU A 333 -25.37 -0.74 -38.27
C LEU A 333 -26.45 0.16 -37.71
N ARG A 334 -27.28 -0.39 -36.83
CA ARG A 334 -28.26 0.34 -36.05
C ARG A 334 -27.58 1.37 -35.13
N PRO A 335 -28.28 2.43 -34.69
CA PRO A 335 -27.73 3.39 -33.72
C PRO A 335 -27.17 2.67 -32.48
N SER A 336 -26.13 3.28 -31.87
CA SER A 336 -25.61 2.82 -30.58
C SER A 336 -26.71 2.83 -29.51
N VAL A 337 -26.55 2.02 -28.47
CA VAL A 337 -27.44 2.05 -27.30
C VAL A 337 -27.42 3.42 -26.63
N ASN A 338 -28.53 3.79 -26.03
CA ASN A 338 -28.64 4.97 -25.16
C ASN A 338 -29.30 4.62 -23.81
N ALA A 339 -29.10 5.48 -22.83
CA ALA A 339 -29.56 5.19 -21.48
C ALA A 339 -31.11 5.23 -21.35
N ARG A 340 -31.79 6.02 -22.17
CA ARG A 340 -33.23 6.24 -22.03
C ARG A 340 -34.04 5.10 -22.60
N GLN A 341 -33.83 4.80 -23.90
CA GLN A 341 -34.71 3.82 -24.56
C GLN A 341 -33.96 3.15 -25.71
N ASN A 342 -33.99 1.82 -25.73
CA ASN A 342 -33.53 1.00 -26.83
C ASN A 342 -34.67 0.11 -27.30
N GLU A 343 -34.86 0.04 -28.59
CA GLU A 343 -35.90 -0.73 -29.23
C GLU A 343 -35.29 -1.81 -30.13
N GLU A 344 -35.77 -3.04 -29.93
CA GLU A 344 -35.38 -4.24 -30.69
C GLU A 344 -36.60 -4.73 -31.46
N VAL A 345 -36.60 -4.52 -32.79
CA VAL A 345 -37.69 -4.96 -33.68
C VAL A 345 -37.19 -6.19 -34.44
N PHE A 346 -38.03 -7.22 -34.51
CA PHE A 346 -37.70 -8.47 -35.18
C PHE A 346 -38.96 -9.09 -35.85
N GLU A 347 -38.77 -10.11 -36.66
CA GLU A 347 -39.90 -10.86 -37.24
C GLU A 347 -40.76 -11.48 -36.13
N LYS A 348 -42.10 -11.49 -36.37
CA LYS A 348 -43.08 -12.00 -35.41
C LYS A 348 -42.75 -13.42 -34.94
N ARG A 349 -42.61 -13.60 -33.64
CA ARG A 349 -42.28 -14.87 -33.00
C ARG A 349 -43.28 -15.22 -31.90
N GLU A 350 -43.68 -16.48 -31.85
CA GLU A 350 -44.48 -17.03 -30.74
C GLU A 350 -43.52 -17.38 -29.60
N VAL A 351 -43.76 -16.83 -28.43
CA VAL A 351 -42.86 -16.97 -27.27
C VAL A 351 -43.64 -17.13 -25.96
N ARG A 352 -43.02 -17.80 -25.00
CA ARG A 352 -43.49 -17.86 -23.61
C ARG A 352 -42.49 -17.20 -22.67
N PHE A 353 -41.20 -17.24 -23.02
CA PHE A 353 -40.10 -16.75 -22.22
C PHE A 353 -39.23 -15.77 -23.03
N ILE A 354 -38.82 -14.68 -22.41
CA ILE A 354 -37.85 -13.74 -22.94
C ILE A 354 -36.72 -13.59 -21.93
N ARG A 355 -35.47 -13.69 -22.38
CA ARG A 355 -34.28 -13.48 -21.54
C ARG A 355 -33.44 -12.37 -22.12
N PHE A 356 -33.11 -11.40 -21.28
CA PHE A 356 -32.14 -10.36 -21.56
C PHE A 356 -30.83 -10.70 -20.83
N THR A 357 -29.76 -10.96 -21.55
CA THR A 357 -28.43 -11.25 -20.99
C THR A 357 -27.53 -10.05 -21.19
N ILE A 358 -26.98 -9.52 -20.10
CA ILE A 358 -25.99 -8.43 -20.09
C ILE A 358 -24.60 -9.06 -20.16
N GLU A 359 -23.79 -8.68 -21.14
CA GLU A 359 -22.43 -9.17 -21.33
C GLU A 359 -21.39 -8.10 -20.95
N LYS A 360 -21.71 -6.82 -21.19
CA LYS A 360 -20.84 -5.71 -20.83
C LYS A 360 -21.64 -4.43 -20.60
N THR A 361 -21.12 -3.58 -19.71
CA THR A 361 -21.75 -2.31 -19.35
C THR A 361 -20.78 -1.14 -19.51
N THR A 362 -21.26 0.09 -19.40
CA THR A 362 -20.42 1.30 -19.32
C THR A 362 -19.57 1.35 -18.04
N GLY A 363 -19.89 0.58 -17.00
CA GLY A 363 -19.14 0.44 -15.75
C GLY A 363 -20.01 -0.16 -14.65
N GLY A 364 -19.43 -1.06 -13.84
CA GLY A 364 -20.09 -1.74 -12.73
C GLY A 364 -21.17 -2.75 -13.15
N GLU A 365 -22.05 -3.09 -12.22
CA GLU A 365 -23.16 -4.03 -12.39
C GLU A 365 -24.23 -3.45 -13.32
N GLY A 366 -24.72 -4.26 -14.28
CA GLY A 366 -25.71 -3.82 -15.26
C GLY A 366 -27.05 -3.43 -14.64
N CYS A 367 -27.65 -2.34 -15.14
CA CYS A 367 -28.92 -1.79 -14.65
C CYS A 367 -29.93 -1.65 -15.77
N ILE A 368 -31.17 -2.08 -15.52
CA ILE A 368 -32.32 -1.89 -16.41
C ILE A 368 -33.49 -1.37 -15.57
N ASP A 369 -34.14 -0.29 -16.00
CA ASP A 369 -35.30 0.28 -15.30
C ASP A 369 -36.61 -0.47 -15.68
N GLU A 370 -36.79 -0.82 -16.94
CA GLU A 370 -37.97 -1.55 -17.40
C GLU A 370 -37.58 -2.40 -18.64
N LEU A 371 -38.13 -3.60 -18.72
CA LEU A 371 -38.07 -4.48 -19.86
C LEU A 371 -39.48 -4.77 -20.39
N GLU A 372 -39.82 -4.20 -21.51
CA GLU A 372 -41.15 -4.29 -22.12
C GLU A 372 -41.12 -5.24 -23.32
N VAL A 373 -42.15 -6.04 -23.47
CA VAL A 373 -42.34 -6.97 -24.61
C VAL A 373 -43.68 -6.69 -25.25
N TYR A 374 -43.65 -6.46 -26.55
CA TYR A 374 -44.83 -6.04 -27.26
C TYR A 374 -45.41 -7.14 -28.16
N ALA A 375 -46.71 -7.37 -28.01
CA ALA A 375 -47.57 -8.19 -28.87
C ALA A 375 -48.74 -7.35 -29.35
N GLN A 376 -48.94 -7.20 -30.66
CA GLN A 376 -50.02 -6.41 -31.26
C GLN A 376 -50.15 -5.02 -30.63
N GLY A 377 -49.05 -4.37 -30.30
CA GLY A 377 -48.98 -3.00 -29.74
C GLY A 377 -49.21 -2.89 -28.23
N SER A 378 -49.46 -4.03 -27.53
CA SER A 378 -49.64 -4.07 -26.07
C SER A 378 -48.42 -4.65 -25.37
N ASN A 379 -47.99 -4.07 -24.24
CA ASN A 379 -46.92 -4.64 -23.42
C ASN A 379 -47.46 -5.87 -22.65
N VAL A 380 -47.04 -7.06 -23.05
CA VAL A 380 -47.45 -8.34 -22.46
C VAL A 380 -46.51 -8.84 -21.34
N ALA A 381 -45.40 -8.06 -21.06
CA ALA A 381 -44.47 -8.39 -20.02
C ALA A 381 -44.85 -7.88 -18.63
N LEU A 382 -45.92 -7.09 -18.51
CA LEU A 382 -46.32 -6.44 -17.26
C LEU A 382 -46.63 -7.47 -16.16
N ALA A 383 -46.10 -7.25 -14.97
CA ALA A 383 -46.40 -8.07 -13.78
C ALA A 383 -47.93 -8.00 -13.44
N SER A 384 -48.57 -6.87 -13.67
CA SER A 384 -50.03 -6.68 -13.51
C SER A 384 -50.86 -7.55 -14.47
N SER A 385 -50.28 -7.98 -15.59
CA SER A 385 -50.88 -8.91 -16.55
C SER A 385 -50.57 -10.39 -16.27
N GLY A 386 -49.88 -10.69 -15.17
CA GLY A 386 -49.53 -12.04 -14.72
C GLY A 386 -48.17 -12.53 -15.21
N ALA A 387 -47.35 -11.72 -15.84
CA ALA A 387 -45.98 -12.06 -16.19
C ALA A 387 -45.10 -12.10 -14.96
N LYS A 388 -44.07 -13.01 -14.96
CA LYS A 388 -43.18 -13.26 -13.83
C LYS A 388 -41.73 -13.03 -14.25
N ALA A 389 -40.99 -12.26 -13.45
CA ALA A 389 -39.57 -12.04 -13.65
C ALA A 389 -38.71 -12.95 -12.76
N THR A 390 -37.59 -13.44 -13.29
CA THR A 390 -36.53 -14.16 -12.58
C THR A 390 -35.18 -13.64 -13.07
N SER A 391 -34.11 -13.79 -12.27
CA SER A 391 -32.78 -13.30 -12.64
C SER A 391 -31.67 -14.28 -12.26
N SER A 392 -30.47 -14.04 -12.78
CA SER A 392 -29.24 -14.77 -12.37
C SER A 392 -28.76 -14.36 -10.98
N GLY A 393 -29.18 -13.18 -10.48
CA GLY A 393 -28.83 -12.61 -9.20
C GLY A 393 -29.25 -11.14 -9.12
N ASP A 394 -29.53 -10.68 -7.91
CA ASP A 394 -30.07 -9.35 -7.64
C ASP A 394 -29.15 -8.57 -6.69
N PHE A 395 -28.76 -7.37 -7.09
CA PHE A 395 -28.08 -6.43 -6.17
C PHE A 395 -29.02 -6.02 -5.04
N VAL A 396 -28.60 -6.30 -3.80
CA VAL A 396 -29.45 -6.07 -2.62
C VAL A 396 -29.50 -4.56 -2.28
N HIS A 397 -30.59 -3.89 -2.69
CA HIS A 397 -30.79 -2.48 -2.42
C HIS A 397 -32.27 -2.13 -2.22
N PRO A 398 -32.64 -1.20 -1.34
CA PRO A 398 -34.03 -0.85 -1.09
C PRO A 398 -34.81 -0.35 -2.32
N LYS A 399 -34.13 0.37 -3.25
CA LYS A 399 -34.71 0.97 -4.45
C LYS A 399 -34.58 0.11 -5.71
N HIS A 400 -33.57 -0.79 -5.78
CA HIS A 400 -33.30 -1.62 -6.95
C HIS A 400 -33.74 -3.06 -6.68
N LYS A 401 -34.81 -3.50 -7.31
CA LYS A 401 -35.44 -4.81 -7.04
C LYS A 401 -35.89 -5.45 -8.33
N LEU A 402 -35.79 -6.78 -8.41
CA LEU A 402 -36.25 -7.55 -9.56
C LEU A 402 -37.71 -7.26 -9.95
N MET A 403 -38.58 -7.05 -8.97
CA MET A 403 -39.99 -6.75 -9.23
C MET A 403 -40.25 -5.43 -9.98
N HIS A 404 -39.22 -4.57 -10.12
CA HIS A 404 -39.34 -3.31 -10.85
C HIS A 404 -39.09 -3.48 -12.36
N ILE A 405 -38.55 -4.59 -12.80
CA ILE A 405 -38.14 -4.81 -14.20
C ILE A 405 -39.33 -4.83 -15.19
N ASN A 406 -40.53 -5.09 -14.67
CA ASN A 406 -41.73 -5.20 -15.46
C ASN A 406 -42.98 -4.71 -14.72
N ASP A 407 -42.83 -3.65 -13.88
CA ASP A 407 -43.95 -3.07 -13.10
C ASP A 407 -44.66 -1.94 -13.82
N GLY A 408 -44.22 -1.56 -15.03
CA GLY A 408 -44.82 -0.50 -15.85
C GLY A 408 -44.40 0.91 -15.40
N ARG A 409 -43.34 1.04 -14.58
CA ARG A 409 -42.83 2.31 -14.10
C ARG A 409 -41.36 2.45 -14.43
N HIS A 410 -40.95 3.66 -14.73
CA HIS A 410 -39.58 3.95 -15.20
C HIS A 410 -38.77 4.73 -14.16
N GLY A 411 -37.49 4.86 -14.41
CA GLY A 411 -36.55 5.68 -13.66
C GLY A 411 -35.64 4.92 -12.73
N ASN A 412 -34.54 5.56 -12.37
CA ASN A 412 -33.43 4.92 -11.63
C ASN A 412 -33.88 4.30 -10.30
N ASP A 413 -34.78 4.94 -9.56
CA ASP A 413 -35.26 4.44 -8.26
C ASP A 413 -36.21 3.23 -8.36
N ARG A 414 -36.53 2.80 -9.59
CA ARG A 414 -37.40 1.68 -9.92
C ARG A 414 -36.77 0.78 -10.98
N SER A 415 -35.56 0.40 -10.75
CA SER A 415 -34.76 -0.44 -11.66
C SER A 415 -34.37 -1.77 -11.03
N TRP A 416 -33.94 -2.70 -11.84
CA TRP A 416 -33.23 -3.89 -11.45
C TRP A 416 -31.75 -3.72 -11.74
N ILE A 417 -30.88 -4.22 -10.85
CA ILE A 417 -29.43 -4.27 -11.01
C ILE A 417 -28.99 -5.71 -10.79
N VAL A 418 -28.18 -6.24 -11.70
CA VAL A 418 -27.57 -7.57 -11.53
C VAL A 418 -26.53 -7.53 -10.40
N ASP A 419 -26.31 -8.64 -9.69
CA ASP A 419 -25.37 -8.75 -8.56
C ASP A 419 -23.89 -8.89 -8.95
N SER A 420 -23.60 -8.88 -10.26
CA SER A 420 -22.26 -9.13 -10.78
C SER A 420 -21.84 -8.11 -11.85
N ALA A 421 -20.67 -7.49 -11.67
CA ALA A 421 -20.05 -6.65 -12.69
C ALA A 421 -19.61 -7.41 -13.96
N LYS A 422 -19.57 -8.76 -13.90
CA LYS A 422 -19.29 -9.61 -15.07
C LYS A 422 -20.50 -9.84 -15.96
N GLY A 423 -21.63 -9.22 -15.64
CA GLY A 423 -22.90 -9.42 -16.33
C GLY A 423 -23.81 -10.45 -15.67
N GLY A 424 -24.88 -10.78 -16.34
CA GLY A 424 -25.91 -11.71 -15.88
C GLY A 424 -27.17 -11.58 -16.72
N TRP A 425 -28.26 -12.18 -16.30
CA TRP A 425 -29.50 -12.17 -17.07
C TRP A 425 -30.73 -11.89 -16.21
N VAL A 426 -31.74 -11.31 -16.85
CA VAL A 426 -33.13 -11.24 -16.37
C VAL A 426 -34.02 -11.92 -17.38
N GLN A 427 -35.01 -12.66 -16.91
CA GLN A 427 -35.96 -13.43 -17.72
C GLN A 427 -37.38 -13.10 -17.31
N ILE A 428 -38.24 -12.91 -18.30
CA ILE A 428 -39.69 -12.73 -18.09
C ILE A 428 -40.42 -13.99 -18.68
N GLU A 429 -41.22 -14.65 -17.84
CA GLU A 429 -42.23 -15.61 -18.26
C GLU A 429 -43.55 -14.87 -18.46
N LEU A 430 -44.08 -14.85 -19.68
CA LEU A 430 -45.35 -14.24 -20.01
C LEU A 430 -46.50 -15.05 -19.40
N ALA A 431 -47.65 -14.40 -19.16
CA ALA A 431 -48.84 -15.06 -18.61
C ALA A 431 -49.41 -16.15 -19.54
N ALA A 432 -49.23 -16.02 -20.85
CA ALA A 432 -49.62 -16.95 -21.87
C ALA A 432 -48.65 -16.89 -23.06
N LEU A 433 -48.69 -17.87 -23.96
CA LEU A 433 -48.01 -17.77 -25.26
C LEU A 433 -48.47 -16.51 -25.98
N ALA A 434 -47.56 -15.76 -26.54
CA ALA A 434 -47.82 -14.50 -27.25
C ALA A 434 -46.97 -14.40 -28.51
N VAL A 435 -47.54 -13.84 -29.57
CA VAL A 435 -46.80 -13.50 -30.81
C VAL A 435 -46.25 -12.11 -30.67
N ILE A 436 -44.97 -11.96 -30.40
CA ILE A 436 -44.28 -10.73 -30.19
C ILE A 436 -43.54 -10.27 -31.42
N ASP A 437 -43.30 -8.93 -31.54
CA ASP A 437 -42.54 -8.32 -32.65
C ASP A 437 -41.54 -7.28 -32.18
N ARG A 438 -41.49 -6.97 -30.87
CA ARG A 438 -40.65 -5.91 -30.35
C ARG A 438 -40.38 -6.06 -28.86
N VAL A 439 -39.15 -5.73 -28.47
CA VAL A 439 -38.71 -5.57 -27.09
C VAL A 439 -38.20 -4.14 -26.89
N VAL A 440 -38.54 -3.49 -25.79
CA VAL A 440 -38.09 -2.15 -25.43
C VAL A 440 -37.50 -2.16 -24.03
N TRP A 441 -36.35 -1.52 -23.86
CA TRP A 441 -35.64 -1.46 -22.58
C TRP A 441 -34.90 -0.16 -22.40
N GLY A 442 -34.61 0.22 -21.16
CA GLY A 442 -33.82 1.40 -20.80
C GLY A 442 -32.99 1.14 -19.55
N ARG A 443 -31.95 1.97 -19.35
CA ARG A 443 -31.20 2.00 -18.11
C ARG A 443 -31.83 2.96 -17.11
N ASP A 444 -32.27 4.14 -17.62
CA ASP A 444 -32.94 5.19 -16.88
C ASP A 444 -33.71 6.09 -17.86
N ARG A 445 -34.98 5.86 -18.00
CA ARG A 445 -35.82 6.62 -18.96
C ARG A 445 -35.99 8.08 -18.60
N ASP A 446 -35.79 8.44 -17.33
CA ASP A 446 -35.75 9.84 -16.89
C ASP A 446 -34.48 10.56 -17.40
N GLY A 447 -33.45 9.79 -17.75
CA GLY A 447 -32.21 10.26 -18.39
C GLY A 447 -31.26 11.00 -17.46
N GLN A 448 -31.35 10.73 -16.16
CA GLN A 448 -30.42 11.28 -15.16
C GLN A 448 -29.13 10.51 -15.09
N PHE A 449 -29.15 9.19 -15.38
CA PHE A 449 -28.03 8.28 -15.25
C PHE A 449 -27.74 7.54 -16.57
N ALA A 450 -26.46 7.45 -16.94
CA ALA A 450 -25.96 6.68 -18.08
C ALA A 450 -24.87 5.68 -17.69
N ASP A 451 -24.52 5.62 -16.40
CA ASP A 451 -23.66 4.59 -15.83
C ASP A 451 -24.37 3.24 -15.85
N ARG A 452 -23.62 2.12 -15.78
CA ARG A 452 -24.18 0.77 -15.71
C ARG A 452 -25.10 0.39 -16.89
N LEU A 453 -25.04 1.16 -18.00
CA LEU A 453 -25.82 0.89 -19.22
C LEU A 453 -25.28 -0.37 -19.89
N PRO A 454 -26.14 -1.40 -20.19
CA PRO A 454 -25.75 -2.52 -21.02
C PRO A 454 -25.34 -2.08 -22.42
N ILE A 455 -24.08 -2.29 -22.81
CA ILE A 455 -23.54 -1.94 -24.13
C ILE A 455 -23.26 -3.17 -24.99
N GLU A 456 -23.03 -4.34 -24.38
CA GLU A 456 -23.02 -5.62 -25.07
C GLU A 456 -24.07 -6.53 -24.39
N TYR A 457 -25.02 -7.01 -25.18
CA TYR A 457 -26.14 -7.81 -24.67
C TYR A 457 -26.71 -8.72 -25.77
N ARG A 458 -27.48 -9.71 -25.36
CA ARG A 458 -28.35 -10.48 -26.22
C ARG A 458 -29.72 -10.67 -25.58
N ILE A 459 -30.75 -10.74 -26.46
CA ILE A 459 -32.12 -11.03 -26.10
C ILE A 459 -32.50 -12.32 -26.78
N GLU A 460 -32.96 -13.29 -25.99
CA GLU A 460 -33.32 -14.63 -26.42
C GLU A 460 -34.76 -14.92 -26.05
N SER A 461 -35.41 -15.74 -26.82
CA SER A 461 -36.77 -16.20 -26.55
C SER A 461 -36.88 -17.73 -26.54
N ALA A 462 -37.94 -18.23 -25.90
CA ALA A 462 -38.28 -19.62 -25.90
C ALA A 462 -39.78 -19.85 -25.77
N VAL A 463 -40.30 -20.88 -26.36
CA VAL A 463 -41.65 -21.41 -26.08
C VAL A 463 -41.60 -22.30 -24.84
N GLU A 464 -40.59 -23.15 -24.72
CA GLU A 464 -40.32 -23.99 -23.57
C GLU A 464 -39.01 -23.56 -22.90
N ALA A 465 -39.01 -23.47 -21.56
CA ALA A 465 -37.85 -23.05 -20.81
C ALA A 465 -36.60 -23.88 -21.12
N GLY A 466 -35.50 -23.25 -21.51
CA GLY A 466 -34.22 -23.88 -21.85
C GLY A 466 -33.98 -24.07 -23.36
N GLN A 467 -34.93 -23.85 -24.23
CA GLN A 467 -34.79 -23.91 -25.69
C GLN A 467 -34.66 -22.47 -26.26
N TRP A 468 -33.54 -21.84 -25.98
CA TRP A 468 -33.34 -20.43 -26.30
C TRP A 468 -32.94 -20.19 -27.75
N GLU A 469 -33.64 -19.28 -28.43
CA GLU A 469 -33.32 -18.75 -29.73
C GLU A 469 -33.03 -17.27 -29.66
N LEU A 470 -31.98 -16.79 -30.36
CA LEU A 470 -31.64 -15.39 -30.42
C LEU A 470 -32.72 -14.58 -31.13
N LEU A 471 -33.19 -13.49 -30.48
CA LEU A 471 -34.09 -12.52 -31.08
C LEU A 471 -33.37 -11.27 -31.56
N ALA A 472 -32.48 -10.72 -30.72
CA ALA A 472 -31.74 -9.50 -30.98
C ALA A 472 -30.45 -9.48 -30.14
N SER A 473 -29.49 -8.70 -30.57
CA SER A 473 -28.27 -8.44 -29.82
C SER A 473 -27.68 -7.06 -30.11
N SER A 474 -26.67 -6.68 -29.37
CA SER A 474 -25.87 -5.47 -29.64
C SER A 474 -24.93 -5.58 -30.82
N ALA A 475 -24.74 -6.76 -31.41
CA ALA A 475 -23.76 -7.04 -32.45
C ALA A 475 -23.96 -6.24 -33.76
N ASP A 476 -25.19 -5.84 -34.06
CA ASP A 476 -25.56 -5.05 -35.22
C ASP A 476 -25.76 -3.53 -34.91
N ARG A 477 -25.31 -3.09 -33.74
CA ARG A 477 -25.33 -1.67 -33.32
C ARG A 477 -23.96 -1.02 -33.44
N LYS A 478 -23.96 0.28 -33.72
CA LYS A 478 -22.74 1.10 -33.62
C LYS A 478 -22.18 1.04 -32.21
N ALA A 479 -20.84 1.05 -32.09
CA ALA A 479 -20.17 1.08 -30.80
C ALA A 479 -20.65 2.27 -29.95
N TYR A 480 -20.82 2.05 -28.64
CA TYR A 480 -21.17 3.12 -27.71
C TYR A 480 -20.02 4.11 -27.57
N SER A 481 -20.26 5.38 -27.96
CA SER A 481 -19.27 6.46 -27.97
C SER A 481 -19.46 7.50 -26.86
N GLY A 482 -20.30 7.20 -25.85
CA GLY A 482 -20.52 8.10 -24.73
C GLY A 482 -19.26 8.28 -23.87
N SER A 483 -18.94 9.51 -23.47
CA SER A 483 -17.86 9.82 -22.54
C SER A 483 -18.04 9.03 -21.24
N LYS A 484 -16.97 8.39 -20.75
CA LYS A 484 -16.93 7.91 -19.36
C LYS A 484 -17.33 9.07 -18.45
N PRO A 485 -18.22 8.87 -17.45
CA PRO A 485 -18.37 9.83 -16.38
C PRO A 485 -16.98 10.02 -15.76
N SER A 486 -16.56 11.27 -15.58
CA SER A 486 -15.36 11.58 -14.79
C SER A 486 -15.55 10.95 -13.41
N GLU A 487 -14.61 10.10 -13.00
CA GLU A 487 -14.55 9.58 -11.63
C GLU A 487 -14.53 10.76 -10.64
N PRO A 488 -15.29 10.67 -9.53
CA PRO A 488 -15.34 11.71 -8.52
C PRO A 488 -14.03 11.82 -7.73
#